data_19c69e6fdf83c0e15a478888bfac5cbf
#
_entry.id   19c69e6fdf83c0e15a478888bfac5cbf
#
_cell.length_a   1.000
_cell.length_b   1.000
_cell.length_c   1.000
_cell.angle_alpha   90.00
_cell.angle_beta   90.00
_cell.angle_gamma   90.00
#
_symmetry.space_group_name_H-M   'P 1'
#
loop_
_entity.id
_entity.type
_entity.pdbx_description
1 polymer ?
#
loop_
_entity_poly.entity_id
_entity_poly.type
_entity_poly.pdbx_seq_one_letter_code
_entity_poly.pdbx_strand_id
1 'polypeptide(L)'
;MNVYDQLLMEFPGIETTLTSYSGECHATMLLPSLKQALTNYDKERALYCLGEMDNWYQKNLSKIYSNSYVFHKDEHQRVAELIHLSIQKISESEVAPKSTAIGNEDTPDSTEPIIFLSHCSSDKTYGDILKKFMTGLGVRKEQLIYSSHPLHKIPLDQNIFNYLRKNINRKIFMIILWSNDYLESPACMNELGAAWVAQCDYTNIYTPDFAFGNPKYHRCAVDTQKMGAVLNGDANCRQSMLELKDKIVNFLDLAPDEAQVLYLLDEFTNSLKAISKTSDRNSAENDLAVR
;
A
#
# COMPACT_ATOMS: atom_id res chain seq x y z
N MET A 1 4.85 -28.71 10.49
CA MET A 1 4.54 -27.32 10.89
C MET A 1 5.88 -26.67 11.15
N ASN A 2 6.16 -25.54 10.51
CA ASN A 2 7.44 -24.86 10.75
C ASN A 2 7.39 -24.00 12.03
N VAL A 3 8.53 -23.50 12.46
CA VAL A 3 8.66 -22.77 13.74
C VAL A 3 7.90 -21.43 13.72
N TYR A 4 7.77 -20.78 12.55
CA TYR A 4 7.04 -19.53 12.42
C TYR A 4 5.54 -19.73 12.60
N ASP A 5 4.96 -20.76 11.97
CA ASP A 5 3.53 -21.13 12.11
C ASP A 5 3.23 -21.51 13.55
N GLN A 6 4.15 -22.27 14.20
CA GLN A 6 4.00 -22.63 15.60
C GLN A 6 3.95 -21.38 16.50
N LEU A 7 4.87 -20.43 16.31
CA LEU A 7 4.90 -19.19 17.08
C LEU A 7 3.67 -18.31 16.81
N LEU A 8 3.14 -18.29 15.58
CA LEU A 8 1.90 -17.56 15.27
C LEU A 8 0.69 -18.16 15.99
N MET A 9 0.61 -19.48 16.14
CA MET A 9 -0.44 -20.13 16.91
C MET A 9 -0.33 -19.82 18.42
N GLU A 10 0.89 -19.75 18.95
CA GLU A 10 1.17 -19.42 20.35
C GLU A 10 1.14 -17.91 20.64
N PHE A 11 1.10 -17.08 19.59
CA PHE A 11 1.24 -15.63 19.72
C PHE A 11 0.22 -14.97 20.65
N PRO A 12 -1.09 -15.34 20.66
CA PRO A 12 -2.05 -14.77 21.61
C PRO A 12 -1.66 -15.03 23.07
N GLY A 13 -1.12 -16.22 23.37
CA GLY A 13 -0.63 -16.58 24.70
C GLY A 13 0.60 -15.77 25.09
N ILE A 14 1.56 -15.58 24.19
CA ILE A 14 2.75 -14.75 24.40
C ILE A 14 2.33 -13.30 24.69
N GLU A 15 1.44 -12.73 23.87
CA GLU A 15 0.94 -11.37 24.01
C GLU A 15 0.24 -11.16 25.35
N THR A 16 -0.70 -12.05 25.71
CA THR A 16 -1.45 -11.97 26.96
C THR A 16 -0.51 -12.07 28.17
N THR A 17 0.43 -13.00 28.15
CA THR A 17 1.37 -13.23 29.26
C THR A 17 2.27 -12.01 29.48
N LEU A 18 2.85 -11.45 28.43
CA LEU A 18 3.72 -10.27 28.53
C LEU A 18 2.96 -9.02 28.98
N THR A 19 1.79 -8.75 28.38
CA THR A 19 1.02 -7.55 28.69
C THR A 19 0.41 -7.58 30.07
N SER A 20 0.07 -8.76 30.61
CA SER A 20 -0.51 -8.91 31.95
C SER A 20 0.46 -8.52 33.06
N TYR A 21 1.77 -8.66 32.86
CA TYR A 21 2.79 -8.35 33.87
C TYR A 21 3.36 -6.94 33.75
N SER A 22 3.70 -6.52 32.56
CA SER A 22 4.58 -5.34 32.37
C SER A 22 3.88 -4.11 31.80
N GLY A 23 2.61 -4.22 31.38
CA GLY A 23 1.98 -3.12 30.66
C GLY A 23 2.80 -2.72 29.43
N GLU A 24 3.07 -1.42 29.28
CA GLU A 24 3.93 -0.92 28.21
C GLU A 24 5.42 -1.04 28.63
N CYS A 25 6.13 -1.95 28.01
CA CYS A 25 7.59 -2.10 28.14
C CYS A 25 8.22 -2.40 26.79
N HIS A 26 9.56 -2.39 26.71
CA HIS A 26 10.27 -2.67 25.46
C HIS A 26 9.85 -4.00 24.81
N ALA A 27 9.70 -5.05 25.59
CA ALA A 27 9.29 -6.36 25.08
C ALA A 27 7.84 -6.33 24.50
N THR A 28 6.91 -5.65 25.16
CA THR A 28 5.52 -5.54 24.67
C THR A 28 5.42 -4.65 23.43
N MET A 29 6.25 -3.60 23.32
CA MET A 29 6.32 -2.76 22.11
C MET A 29 6.80 -3.53 20.88
N LEU A 30 7.54 -4.63 21.04
CA LEU A 30 8.02 -5.46 19.94
C LEU A 30 6.98 -6.48 19.43
N LEU A 31 5.90 -6.72 20.18
CA LEU A 31 4.87 -7.71 19.81
C LEU A 31 4.29 -7.52 18.40
N PRO A 32 3.88 -6.30 17.98
CA PRO A 32 3.39 -6.09 16.62
C PRO A 32 4.45 -6.39 15.56
N SER A 33 5.71 -6.02 15.83
CA SER A 33 6.85 -6.27 14.94
C SER A 33 7.19 -7.76 14.84
N LEU A 34 7.13 -8.48 15.96
CA LEU A 34 7.32 -9.92 15.98
C LEU A 34 6.21 -10.63 15.20
N LYS A 35 4.94 -10.29 15.45
CA LYS A 35 3.80 -10.88 14.73
C LYS A 35 3.96 -10.72 13.22
N GLN A 36 4.37 -9.54 12.79
CA GLN A 36 4.62 -9.27 11.38
C GLN A 36 5.80 -10.08 10.82
N ALA A 37 6.92 -10.15 11.57
CA ALA A 37 8.08 -10.92 11.15
C ALA A 37 7.75 -12.41 11.02
N LEU A 38 6.98 -12.96 11.95
CA LEU A 38 6.52 -14.35 11.90
C LEU A 38 5.60 -14.61 10.70
N THR A 39 4.64 -13.71 10.45
CA THR A 39 3.71 -13.81 9.32
C THR A 39 4.45 -13.77 7.97
N ASN A 40 5.52 -13.01 7.89
CA ASN A 40 6.30 -12.82 6.66
C ASN A 40 7.49 -13.78 6.55
N TYR A 41 7.71 -14.67 7.50
CA TYR A 41 8.89 -15.55 7.59
C TYR A 41 10.22 -14.77 7.52
N ASP A 42 10.23 -13.54 8.06
CA ASP A 42 11.38 -12.65 8.12
C ASP A 42 12.31 -13.12 9.24
N LYS A 43 13.34 -13.87 8.86
CA LYS A 43 14.30 -14.50 9.78
C LYS A 43 15.03 -13.46 10.64
N GLU A 44 15.57 -12.44 10.00
CA GLU A 44 16.40 -11.44 10.69
C GLU A 44 15.58 -10.65 11.71
N ARG A 45 14.41 -10.19 11.28
CA ARG A 45 13.52 -9.43 12.13
C ARG A 45 12.88 -10.26 13.24
N ALA A 46 12.52 -11.52 12.96
CA ALA A 46 12.02 -12.44 13.97
C ALA A 46 13.09 -12.70 15.04
N LEU A 47 14.33 -12.98 14.63
CA LEU A 47 15.46 -13.19 15.56
C LEU A 47 15.75 -11.94 16.39
N TYR A 48 15.70 -10.75 15.79
CA TYR A 48 15.87 -9.50 16.53
C TYR A 48 14.78 -9.34 17.61
N CYS A 49 13.50 -9.46 17.24
CA CYS A 49 12.41 -9.29 18.20
C CYS A 49 12.43 -10.34 19.30
N LEU A 50 12.63 -11.61 18.94
CA LEU A 50 12.72 -12.71 19.91
C LEU A 50 13.94 -12.55 20.82
N GLY A 51 15.08 -12.12 20.29
CA GLY A 51 16.31 -11.88 21.08
C GLY A 51 16.13 -10.78 22.12
N GLU A 52 15.46 -9.67 21.78
CA GLU A 52 15.15 -8.60 22.72
C GLU A 52 14.15 -9.06 23.81
N MET A 53 13.17 -9.90 23.45
CA MET A 53 12.23 -10.48 24.39
C MET A 53 12.90 -11.49 25.31
N ASP A 54 13.80 -12.34 24.81
CA ASP A 54 14.60 -13.28 25.61
C ASP A 54 15.48 -12.52 26.62
N ASN A 55 16.17 -11.48 26.18
CA ASN A 55 16.97 -10.59 27.03
C ASN A 55 16.12 -9.95 28.13
N TRP A 56 14.89 -9.56 27.82
CA TRP A 56 13.97 -9.01 28.80
C TRP A 56 13.57 -10.06 29.83
N TYR A 57 13.24 -11.28 29.41
CA TYR A 57 12.91 -12.38 30.33
C TYR A 57 14.10 -12.77 31.23
N GLN A 58 15.31 -12.85 30.68
CA GLN A 58 16.53 -13.13 31.48
C GLN A 58 16.70 -12.12 32.61
N LYS A 59 16.38 -10.85 32.40
CA LYS A 59 16.49 -9.79 33.42
C LYS A 59 15.32 -9.73 34.39
N ASN A 60 14.16 -10.26 34.05
CA ASN A 60 12.94 -10.04 34.81
C ASN A 60 12.30 -11.33 35.38
N LEU A 61 12.64 -12.51 34.89
CA LEU A 61 11.97 -13.75 35.27
C LEU A 61 12.08 -14.00 36.77
N SER A 62 13.26 -13.78 37.39
CA SER A 62 13.45 -13.90 38.86
C SER A 62 12.59 -12.91 39.64
N LYS A 63 12.36 -11.69 39.12
CA LYS A 63 11.50 -10.69 39.72
C LYS A 63 10.02 -11.09 39.59
N ILE A 64 9.64 -11.69 38.49
CA ILE A 64 8.29 -12.24 38.27
C ILE A 64 8.00 -13.31 39.30
N TYR A 65 8.92 -14.23 39.51
CA TYR A 65 8.76 -15.32 40.51
C TYR A 65 8.73 -14.83 41.95
N SER A 66 9.50 -13.81 42.31
CA SER A 66 9.53 -13.23 43.64
C SER A 66 8.35 -12.33 43.96
N ASN A 67 7.60 -11.88 42.93
CA ASN A 67 6.45 -10.99 43.11
C ASN A 67 5.20 -11.79 43.48
N SER A 68 4.68 -11.56 44.67
CA SER A 68 3.48 -12.23 45.19
C SER A 68 2.16 -11.81 44.48
N TYR A 69 2.18 -10.71 43.75
CA TYR A 69 1.01 -10.20 43.00
C TYR A 69 0.93 -10.77 41.57
N VAL A 70 1.91 -11.50 41.12
CA VAL A 70 1.87 -12.15 39.80
C VAL A 70 1.22 -13.52 39.93
N PHE A 71 0.10 -13.67 39.27
CA PHE A 71 -0.57 -14.94 39.07
C PHE A 71 -0.02 -15.56 37.77
N HIS A 72 -0.09 -16.86 37.59
CA HIS A 72 0.37 -17.56 36.37
C HIS A 72 1.88 -17.43 36.06
N LYS A 73 2.73 -17.49 37.08
CA LYS A 73 4.21 -17.43 36.94
C LYS A 73 4.74 -18.50 36.00
N ASP A 74 4.11 -19.66 35.97
CA ASP A 74 4.50 -20.78 35.11
C ASP A 74 4.28 -20.47 33.63
N GLU A 75 3.30 -19.64 33.30
CA GLU A 75 3.10 -19.16 31.91
C GLU A 75 4.24 -18.26 31.46
N HIS A 76 4.78 -17.42 32.33
CA HIS A 76 5.96 -16.61 32.01
C HIS A 76 7.19 -17.48 31.75
N GLN A 77 7.37 -18.56 32.55
CA GLN A 77 8.45 -19.53 32.33
C GLN A 77 8.28 -20.23 30.97
N ARG A 78 7.06 -20.71 30.70
CA ARG A 78 6.72 -21.37 29.42
C ARG A 78 6.99 -20.46 28.20
N VAL A 79 6.57 -19.20 28.28
CA VAL A 79 6.80 -18.23 27.20
C VAL A 79 8.28 -17.91 27.02
N ALA A 80 9.04 -17.75 28.11
CA ALA A 80 10.47 -17.52 28.04
C ALA A 80 11.20 -18.70 27.36
N GLU A 81 10.87 -19.95 27.75
CA GLU A 81 11.42 -21.17 27.13
C GLU A 81 11.03 -21.30 25.66
N LEU A 82 9.78 -21.00 25.32
CA LEU A 82 9.28 -21.01 23.94
C LEU A 82 10.05 -20.02 23.08
N ILE A 83 10.27 -18.79 23.56
CA ILE A 83 11.04 -17.77 22.86
C ILE A 83 12.47 -18.24 22.64
N HIS A 84 13.12 -18.72 23.70
CA HIS A 84 14.51 -19.20 23.65
C HIS A 84 14.72 -20.35 22.66
N LEU A 85 13.86 -21.37 22.71
CA LEU A 85 13.89 -22.52 21.79
C LEU A 85 13.57 -22.10 20.34
N SER A 86 12.72 -21.11 20.17
CA SER A 86 12.37 -20.61 18.84
C SER A 86 13.52 -19.85 18.18
N ILE A 87 14.31 -19.11 18.95
CA ILE A 87 15.53 -18.46 18.45
C ILE A 87 16.49 -19.52 17.92
N GLN A 88 16.72 -20.60 18.66
CA GLN A 88 17.61 -21.69 18.23
C GLN A 88 17.10 -22.32 16.92
N LYS A 89 15.82 -22.72 16.88
CA LYS A 89 15.21 -23.36 15.71
C LYS A 89 15.23 -22.45 14.46
N ILE A 90 14.96 -21.15 14.62
CA ILE A 90 15.01 -20.19 13.52
C ILE A 90 16.45 -19.97 13.06
N SER A 91 17.42 -19.92 13.99
CA SER A 91 18.83 -19.75 13.65
C SER A 91 19.37 -20.94 12.84
N GLU A 92 19.05 -22.17 13.27
CA GLU A 92 19.47 -23.41 12.64
C GLU A 92 18.72 -23.75 11.34
N SER A 93 17.52 -23.16 11.15
CA SER A 93 16.78 -23.37 9.91
C SER A 93 17.50 -22.66 8.78
N GLU A 94 18.09 -23.42 7.85
CA GLU A 94 18.33 -22.95 6.50
C GLU A 94 16.97 -22.72 5.84
N VAL A 95 16.39 -21.55 6.06
CA VAL A 95 15.19 -21.15 5.33
C VAL A 95 15.63 -20.77 3.93
N ALA A 96 15.73 -21.78 3.08
CA ALA A 96 15.46 -21.52 1.66
C ALA A 96 14.04 -20.97 1.59
N PRO A 97 13.77 -19.88 0.85
CA PRO A 97 12.43 -19.38 0.67
C PRO A 97 11.57 -20.54 0.15
N LYS A 98 10.60 -20.98 0.93
CA LYS A 98 9.68 -22.05 0.53
C LYS A 98 8.86 -21.59 -0.66
N SER A 99 9.29 -22.02 -1.84
CA SER A 99 8.40 -22.29 -2.95
C SER A 99 7.44 -23.39 -2.52
N THR A 100 6.32 -23.04 -1.94
CA THR A 100 5.19 -23.96 -1.79
C THR A 100 4.28 -23.72 -2.98
N ALA A 101 4.45 -24.58 -3.97
CA ALA A 101 3.49 -24.78 -5.03
C ALA A 101 2.14 -25.25 -4.42
N ILE A 102 1.25 -24.31 -4.20
CA ILE A 102 -0.19 -24.48 -4.29
C ILE A 102 -0.63 -23.26 -5.09
N GLY A 103 -1.17 -23.53 -6.28
CA GLY A 103 -1.49 -22.52 -7.26
C GLY A 103 -2.35 -21.40 -6.69
N ASN A 104 -1.73 -20.29 -6.51
CA ASN A 104 -2.23 -18.94 -6.64
C ASN A 104 -1.06 -18.13 -7.16
N GLU A 105 -1.28 -17.57 -8.32
CA GLU A 105 -0.35 -16.86 -9.17
C GLU A 105 0.55 -15.90 -8.39
N ASP A 106 1.83 -16.11 -8.57
CA ASP A 106 2.98 -15.22 -8.48
C ASP A 106 2.72 -13.79 -8.00
N THR A 107 3.13 -13.49 -6.74
CA THR A 107 3.78 -12.22 -6.53
C THR A 107 5.29 -12.49 -6.59
N PRO A 108 5.96 -12.12 -7.68
CA PRO A 108 7.40 -12.19 -7.73
C PRO A 108 7.96 -11.26 -6.66
N ASP A 109 9.02 -11.69 -5.99
CA ASP A 109 9.99 -10.83 -5.31
C ASP A 109 10.69 -10.00 -6.39
N SER A 110 9.89 -9.23 -7.14
CA SER A 110 10.38 -8.42 -8.23
C SER A 110 10.76 -7.05 -7.69
N THR A 111 12.02 -6.69 -7.82
CA THR A 111 12.54 -5.33 -7.66
C THR A 111 11.99 -4.39 -8.74
N GLU A 112 11.07 -4.87 -9.59
CA GLU A 112 10.49 -4.11 -10.69
C GLU A 112 9.70 -2.89 -10.18
N PRO A 113 9.84 -1.75 -10.87
CA PRO A 113 9.12 -0.54 -10.52
C PRO A 113 7.60 -0.69 -10.72
N ILE A 114 6.84 0.00 -9.89
CA ILE A 114 5.36 -0.07 -9.86
C ILE A 114 4.78 1.33 -10.03
N ILE A 115 3.70 1.44 -10.79
CA ILE A 115 2.82 2.61 -10.82
C ILE A 115 1.65 2.35 -9.86
N PHE A 116 1.36 3.32 -9.00
CA PHE A 116 0.18 3.31 -8.14
C PHE A 116 -0.76 4.44 -8.55
N LEU A 117 -1.92 4.10 -9.13
CA LEU A 117 -2.99 5.04 -9.45
C LEU A 117 -3.94 5.14 -8.26
N SER A 118 -3.76 6.19 -7.45
CA SER A 118 -4.63 6.51 -6.32
C SER A 118 -5.78 7.41 -6.77
N HIS A 119 -7.01 7.01 -6.46
CA HIS A 119 -8.24 7.72 -6.86
C HIS A 119 -9.39 7.40 -5.89
N CYS A 120 -10.38 8.26 -5.83
CA CYS A 120 -11.63 7.94 -5.15
C CYS A 120 -12.48 6.99 -6.01
N SER A 121 -13.25 6.10 -5.39
CA SER A 121 -14.12 5.15 -6.12
C SER A 121 -15.18 5.83 -6.97
N SER A 122 -15.64 7.03 -6.60
CA SER A 122 -16.55 7.87 -7.42
C SER A 122 -15.92 8.30 -8.74
N ASP A 123 -14.58 8.42 -8.80
CA ASP A 123 -13.82 8.87 -9.96
C ASP A 123 -13.38 7.74 -10.89
N LYS A 124 -13.96 6.55 -10.70
CA LYS A 124 -13.62 5.34 -11.43
C LYS A 124 -13.59 5.56 -12.96
N THR A 125 -14.48 6.37 -13.49
CA THR A 125 -14.55 6.66 -14.93
C THR A 125 -13.25 7.31 -15.45
N TYR A 126 -12.72 8.31 -14.74
CA TYR A 126 -11.45 8.95 -15.07
C TYR A 126 -10.28 7.99 -14.82
N GLY A 127 -10.34 7.22 -13.73
CA GLY A 127 -9.33 6.19 -13.40
C GLY A 127 -9.24 5.11 -14.48
N ASP A 128 -10.37 4.64 -15.02
CA ASP A 128 -10.41 3.64 -16.11
C ASP A 128 -9.80 4.19 -17.41
N ILE A 129 -10.01 5.47 -17.73
CA ILE A 129 -9.40 6.12 -18.89
C ILE A 129 -7.88 6.23 -18.72
N LEU A 130 -7.40 6.66 -17.55
CA LEU A 130 -5.97 6.69 -17.24
C LEU A 130 -5.35 5.30 -17.29
N LYS A 131 -6.01 4.30 -16.69
CA LYS A 131 -5.57 2.90 -16.75
C LYS A 131 -5.45 2.42 -18.18
N LYS A 132 -6.47 2.67 -19.04
CA LYS A 132 -6.46 2.27 -20.44
C LYS A 132 -5.30 2.90 -21.20
N PHE A 133 -5.03 4.19 -20.96
CA PHE A 133 -3.89 4.89 -21.53
C PHE A 133 -2.57 4.22 -21.11
N MET A 134 -2.35 3.97 -19.82
CA MET A 134 -1.14 3.35 -19.31
C MET A 134 -0.93 1.92 -19.85
N THR A 135 -1.98 1.10 -19.85
CA THR A 135 -1.89 -0.27 -20.39
C THR A 135 -1.62 -0.27 -21.89
N GLY A 136 -2.17 0.71 -22.64
CA GLY A 136 -1.86 0.91 -24.05
C GLY A 136 -0.40 1.29 -24.31
N LEU A 137 0.26 1.99 -23.39
CA LEU A 137 1.71 2.27 -23.44
C LEU A 137 2.59 1.06 -23.16
N GLY A 138 2.02 -0.08 -22.75
CA GLY A 138 2.74 -1.30 -22.42
C GLY A 138 2.93 -1.55 -20.92
N VAL A 139 2.29 -0.76 -20.04
CA VAL A 139 2.31 -1.03 -18.60
C VAL A 139 1.60 -2.35 -18.32
N ARG A 140 2.33 -3.31 -17.75
CA ARG A 140 1.83 -4.64 -17.43
C ARG A 140 0.96 -4.63 -16.19
N LYS A 141 0.14 -5.68 -16.03
CA LYS A 141 -0.75 -5.89 -14.88
C LYS A 141 0.00 -5.83 -13.55
N GLU A 142 1.18 -6.44 -13.50
CA GLU A 142 2.03 -6.57 -12.32
C GLU A 142 2.74 -5.25 -11.95
N GLN A 143 2.76 -4.31 -12.89
CA GLN A 143 3.39 -2.99 -12.75
C GLN A 143 2.36 -1.88 -12.41
N LEU A 144 1.06 -2.19 -12.35
CA LEU A 144 0.01 -1.21 -12.08
C LEU A 144 -0.88 -1.64 -10.92
N ILE A 145 -0.92 -0.82 -9.88
CA ILE A 145 -1.90 -0.93 -8.81
C ILE A 145 -3.04 0.06 -9.10
N TYR A 146 -4.25 -0.46 -9.24
CA TYR A 146 -5.47 0.31 -9.46
C TYR A 146 -6.64 -0.38 -8.77
N SER A 147 -7.01 0.09 -7.59
CA SER A 147 -7.91 -0.60 -6.66
C SER A 147 -9.34 -0.81 -7.16
N SER A 148 -9.82 0.04 -8.07
CA SER A 148 -11.17 -0.10 -8.65
C SER A 148 -11.28 -1.16 -9.75
N HIS A 149 -10.19 -1.79 -10.16
CA HIS A 149 -10.24 -2.82 -11.20
C HIS A 149 -9.88 -4.20 -10.63
N PRO A 150 -10.72 -5.24 -10.85
CA PRO A 150 -10.53 -6.57 -10.24
C PRO A 150 -9.15 -7.21 -10.51
N LEU A 151 -8.56 -6.96 -11.68
CA LEU A 151 -7.27 -7.52 -12.09
C LEU A 151 -6.04 -6.75 -11.55
N HIS A 152 -6.25 -5.53 -11.07
CA HIS A 152 -5.19 -4.64 -10.55
C HIS A 152 -5.41 -4.32 -9.07
N LYS A 153 -6.35 -5.03 -8.44
CA LYS A 153 -6.73 -4.85 -7.04
C LYS A 153 -5.64 -5.43 -6.14
N ILE A 154 -5.39 -4.73 -5.04
CA ILE A 154 -4.62 -5.30 -3.93
C ILE A 154 -5.35 -6.57 -3.46
N PRO A 155 -4.65 -7.69 -3.24
CA PRO A 155 -5.26 -8.92 -2.77
C PRO A 155 -6.12 -8.72 -1.52
N LEU A 156 -7.18 -9.55 -1.36
CA LEU A 156 -8.01 -9.57 -0.16
C LEU A 156 -7.10 -9.70 1.08
N ASP A 157 -7.49 -9.04 2.16
CA ASP A 157 -6.78 -9.03 3.44
C ASP A 157 -5.42 -8.30 3.43
N GLN A 158 -5.03 -7.69 2.31
CA GLN A 158 -3.89 -6.79 2.25
C GLN A 158 -4.36 -5.33 2.30
N ASN A 159 -3.88 -4.62 3.29
CA ASN A 159 -4.03 -3.17 3.40
C ASN A 159 -2.98 -2.50 2.47
N ILE A 160 -3.36 -1.39 1.81
CA ILE A 160 -2.46 -0.62 0.93
C ILE A 160 -1.15 -0.25 1.64
N PHE A 161 -1.21 0.10 2.92
CA PHE A 161 -0.03 0.43 3.71
C PHE A 161 0.92 -0.76 3.84
N ASN A 162 0.37 -1.95 4.08
CA ASN A 162 1.16 -3.18 4.15
C ASN A 162 1.74 -3.53 2.79
N TYR A 163 1.00 -3.26 1.71
CA TYR A 163 1.50 -3.48 0.35
C TYR A 163 2.64 -2.51 0.02
N LEU A 164 2.45 -1.20 0.22
CA LEU A 164 3.49 -0.19 0.00
C LEU A 164 4.73 -0.45 0.88
N ARG A 165 4.51 -0.83 2.14
CA ARG A 165 5.58 -1.14 3.07
C ARG A 165 6.35 -2.42 2.71
N LYS A 166 5.67 -3.47 2.24
CA LYS A 166 6.32 -4.70 1.73
C LYS A 166 7.13 -4.43 0.47
N ASN A 167 6.73 -3.44 -0.31
CA ASN A 167 7.37 -3.05 -1.56
C ASN A 167 8.22 -1.78 -1.41
N ILE A 168 8.62 -1.41 -0.18
CA ILE A 168 9.41 -0.18 0.08
C ILE A 168 10.77 -0.20 -0.64
N ASN A 169 11.29 -1.38 -0.95
CA ASN A 169 12.51 -1.57 -1.75
C ASN A 169 12.26 -1.45 -3.26
N ARG A 170 11.01 -1.40 -3.70
CA ARG A 170 10.63 -1.19 -5.10
C ARG A 170 10.51 0.29 -5.36
N LYS A 171 10.88 0.73 -6.55
CA LYS A 171 10.57 2.09 -7.00
C LYS A 171 9.07 2.19 -7.23
N ILE A 172 8.42 3.15 -6.57
CA ILE A 172 6.98 3.41 -6.72
C ILE A 172 6.80 4.80 -7.30
N PHE A 173 6.06 4.90 -8.40
CA PHE A 173 5.59 6.14 -8.98
C PHE A 173 4.09 6.27 -8.76
N MET A 174 3.68 7.28 -7.99
CA MET A 174 2.28 7.49 -7.66
C MET A 174 1.64 8.48 -8.63
N ILE A 175 0.51 8.12 -9.20
CA ILE A 175 -0.38 9.04 -9.93
C ILE A 175 -1.56 9.32 -9.01
N ILE A 176 -1.72 10.57 -8.60
CA ILE A 176 -2.80 11.00 -7.72
C ILE A 176 -3.89 11.63 -8.57
N LEU A 177 -5.05 11.01 -8.62
CA LEU A 177 -6.23 11.58 -9.29
C LEU A 177 -7.05 12.36 -8.26
N TRP A 178 -6.81 13.65 -8.20
CA TRP A 178 -7.49 14.58 -7.32
C TRP A 178 -8.91 14.86 -7.79
N SER A 179 -9.86 14.69 -6.88
CA SER A 179 -11.23 15.15 -7.01
C SER A 179 -11.70 15.76 -5.68
N ASN A 180 -12.86 16.39 -5.67
CA ASN A 180 -13.46 16.85 -4.42
C ASN A 180 -13.76 15.67 -3.49
N ASP A 181 -14.22 14.54 -4.03
CA ASP A 181 -14.51 13.32 -3.28
C ASP A 181 -13.23 12.65 -2.75
N TYR A 182 -12.09 12.75 -3.47
CA TYR A 182 -10.80 12.27 -2.99
C TYR A 182 -10.43 12.90 -1.64
N LEU A 183 -10.66 14.21 -1.49
CA LEU A 183 -10.36 14.96 -0.26
C LEU A 183 -11.29 14.60 0.91
N GLU A 184 -12.46 14.04 0.63
CA GLU A 184 -13.43 13.57 1.63
C GLU A 184 -13.24 12.09 2.00
N SER A 185 -12.42 11.35 1.24
CA SER A 185 -12.19 9.91 1.44
C SER A 185 -11.07 9.66 2.45
N PRO A 186 -11.36 9.09 3.65
CA PRO A 186 -10.32 8.71 4.59
C PRO A 186 -9.32 7.69 4.02
N ALA A 187 -9.80 6.79 3.15
CA ALA A 187 -8.94 5.80 2.48
C ALA A 187 -7.91 6.48 1.58
N CYS A 188 -8.35 7.41 0.71
CA CYS A 188 -7.48 8.16 -0.18
C CYS A 188 -6.46 9.01 0.59
N MET A 189 -6.89 9.69 1.66
CA MET A 189 -6.01 10.50 2.50
C MET A 189 -4.96 9.64 3.22
N ASN A 190 -5.32 8.45 3.63
CA ASN A 190 -4.39 7.50 4.22
C ASN A 190 -3.37 6.99 3.19
N GLU A 191 -3.80 6.67 1.96
CA GLU A 191 -2.90 6.28 0.85
C GLU A 191 -1.89 7.38 0.55
N LEU A 192 -2.37 8.63 0.49
CA LEU A 192 -1.54 9.81 0.29
C LEU A 192 -0.47 9.95 1.38
N GLY A 193 -0.86 9.80 2.65
CA GLY A 193 0.06 9.85 3.78
C GLY A 193 1.10 8.73 3.73
N ALA A 194 0.71 7.51 3.33
CA ALA A 194 1.63 6.39 3.17
C ALA A 194 2.66 6.64 2.05
N ALA A 195 2.22 7.17 0.91
CA ALA A 195 3.10 7.52 -0.20
C ALA A 195 4.10 8.63 0.17
N TRP A 196 3.65 9.61 0.96
CA TRP A 196 4.52 10.66 1.49
C TRP A 196 5.60 10.10 2.42
N VAL A 197 5.24 9.22 3.35
CA VAL A 197 6.20 8.57 4.27
C VAL A 197 7.20 7.71 3.49
N ALA A 198 6.74 7.01 2.45
CA ALA A 198 7.57 6.17 1.58
C ALA A 198 8.43 7.00 0.59
N GLN A 199 8.29 8.33 0.58
CA GLN A 199 8.99 9.25 -0.34
C GLN A 199 8.84 8.84 -1.81
N CYS A 200 7.64 8.40 -2.20
CA CYS A 200 7.34 8.03 -3.58
C CYS A 200 7.40 9.25 -4.50
N ASP A 201 7.96 9.09 -5.69
CA ASP A 201 7.74 10.06 -6.77
C ASP A 201 6.27 10.09 -7.15
N TYR A 202 5.73 11.28 -7.45
CA TYR A 202 4.31 11.40 -7.78
C TYR A 202 4.03 12.48 -8.83
N THR A 203 2.88 12.33 -9.48
CA THR A 203 2.29 13.32 -10.40
C THR A 203 0.85 13.60 -10.01
N ASN A 204 0.48 14.89 -9.99
CA ASN A 204 -0.87 15.35 -9.73
C ASN A 204 -1.70 15.34 -11.03
N ILE A 205 -2.88 14.74 -10.98
CA ILE A 205 -3.90 14.79 -12.04
C ILE A 205 -5.21 15.19 -11.39
N TYR A 206 -5.99 16.05 -12.01
CA TYR A 206 -7.20 16.63 -11.45
C TYR A 206 -8.40 16.32 -12.31
N THR A 207 -9.56 16.02 -11.68
CA THR A 207 -10.84 16.04 -12.38
C THR A 207 -11.19 17.46 -12.83
N PRO A 208 -12.01 17.62 -13.87
CA PRO A 208 -12.31 18.96 -14.41
C PRO A 208 -12.99 19.91 -13.42
N ASP A 209 -13.71 19.36 -12.46
CA ASP A 209 -14.48 20.07 -11.43
C ASP A 209 -13.73 20.25 -10.10
N PHE A 210 -12.45 19.91 -10.07
CA PHE A 210 -11.65 19.98 -8.84
C PHE A 210 -11.54 21.40 -8.30
N ALA A 211 -11.88 21.57 -7.02
CA ALA A 211 -11.85 22.87 -6.34
C ALA A 211 -10.44 23.17 -5.77
N PHE A 212 -9.58 23.81 -6.56
CA PHE A 212 -8.21 24.19 -6.14
C PHE A 212 -8.15 25.07 -4.88
N GLY A 213 -9.22 25.79 -4.57
CA GLY A 213 -9.34 26.59 -3.35
C GLY A 213 -9.70 25.80 -2.08
N ASN A 214 -9.87 24.49 -2.16
CA ASN A 214 -10.27 23.67 -1.01
C ASN A 214 -9.19 23.68 0.09
N PRO A 215 -9.51 24.10 1.35
CA PRO A 215 -8.52 24.14 2.43
C PRO A 215 -7.92 22.77 2.79
N LYS A 216 -8.64 21.66 2.56
CA LYS A 216 -8.11 20.31 2.79
C LYS A 216 -6.98 19.99 1.83
N TYR A 217 -7.10 20.40 0.56
CA TYR A 217 -6.05 20.23 -0.44
C TYR A 217 -4.75 20.90 0.00
N HIS A 218 -4.81 22.16 0.47
CA HIS A 218 -3.63 22.91 0.90
C HIS A 218 -2.99 22.42 2.21
N ARG A 219 -3.67 21.50 2.92
CA ARG A 219 -3.17 20.86 4.14
C ARG A 219 -2.67 19.44 3.93
N CYS A 220 -2.68 18.96 2.70
CA CYS A 220 -2.16 17.63 2.38
C CYS A 220 -0.64 17.58 2.57
N ALA A 221 -0.13 16.36 2.83
CA ALA A 221 1.30 16.12 3.05
C ALA A 221 2.15 16.26 1.78
N VAL A 222 1.54 16.25 0.59
CA VAL A 222 2.24 16.40 -0.70
C VAL A 222 2.36 17.87 -1.07
N ASP A 223 3.36 18.17 -1.92
CA ASP A 223 3.54 19.52 -2.47
C ASP A 223 2.42 19.84 -3.47
N THR A 224 1.47 20.65 -3.03
CA THR A 224 0.33 21.10 -3.82
C THR A 224 0.66 22.22 -4.82
N GLN A 225 1.89 22.75 -4.80
CA GLN A 225 2.39 23.71 -5.79
C GLN A 225 2.96 23.03 -7.03
N LYS A 226 3.15 21.70 -6.97
CA LYS A 226 3.59 20.90 -8.11
C LYS A 226 2.55 20.97 -9.23
N MET A 227 2.98 21.35 -10.43
CA MET A 227 2.11 21.39 -11.61
C MET A 227 1.50 20.02 -11.89
N GLY A 228 0.26 20.00 -12.33
CA GLY A 228 -0.47 18.79 -12.68
C GLY A 228 -1.41 18.98 -13.86
N ALA A 229 -1.98 17.89 -14.34
CA ALA A 229 -2.88 17.87 -15.51
C ALA A 229 -4.34 17.92 -15.08
N VAL A 230 -5.15 18.75 -15.72
CA VAL A 230 -6.62 18.73 -15.59
C VAL A 230 -7.21 17.88 -16.71
N LEU A 231 -8.06 16.91 -16.38
CA LEU A 231 -8.66 15.95 -17.32
C LEU A 231 -9.88 16.51 -18.05
N ASN A 232 -9.71 17.67 -18.71
CA ASN A 232 -10.78 18.35 -19.44
C ASN A 232 -10.77 18.06 -20.96
N GLY A 233 -9.76 17.34 -21.45
CA GLY A 233 -9.65 16.95 -22.87
C GLY A 233 -9.26 18.08 -23.83
N ASP A 234 -8.76 19.20 -23.32
CA ASP A 234 -8.22 20.30 -24.13
C ASP A 234 -6.78 20.04 -24.61
N ALA A 235 -6.20 21.02 -25.32
CA ALA A 235 -4.83 20.92 -25.83
C ALA A 235 -3.79 20.85 -24.70
N ASN A 236 -4.00 21.56 -23.58
CA ASN A 236 -3.10 21.51 -22.43
C ASN A 236 -3.16 20.16 -21.74
N CYS A 237 -4.36 19.58 -21.59
CA CYS A 237 -4.53 18.22 -21.09
C CYS A 237 -3.75 17.22 -21.96
N ARG A 238 -3.90 17.32 -23.31
CA ARG A 238 -3.16 16.45 -24.24
C ARG A 238 -1.64 16.58 -24.09
N GLN A 239 -1.12 17.80 -23.96
CA GLN A 239 0.31 18.05 -23.75
C GLN A 239 0.79 17.46 -22.44
N SER A 240 0.06 17.65 -21.34
CA SER A 240 0.39 17.09 -20.05
C SER A 240 0.37 15.54 -20.05
N MET A 241 -0.49 14.93 -20.87
CA MET A 241 -0.51 13.47 -21.02
C MET A 241 0.69 12.95 -21.84
N LEU A 242 1.27 13.75 -22.75
CA LEU A 242 2.55 13.43 -23.37
C LEU A 242 3.67 13.43 -22.33
N GLU A 243 3.72 14.42 -21.44
CA GLU A 243 4.70 14.49 -20.36
C GLU A 243 4.54 13.33 -19.38
N LEU A 244 3.30 12.95 -19.05
CA LEU A 244 3.03 11.78 -18.23
C LEU A 244 3.50 10.50 -18.91
N LYS A 245 3.25 10.35 -20.22
CA LYS A 245 3.75 9.23 -21.01
C LYS A 245 5.28 9.15 -20.92
N ASP A 246 6.00 10.26 -21.08
CA ASP A 246 7.46 10.26 -20.98
C ASP A 246 7.95 9.81 -19.59
N LYS A 247 7.29 10.28 -18.51
CA LYS A 247 7.59 9.82 -17.15
C LYS A 247 7.38 8.33 -16.97
N ILE A 248 6.24 7.79 -17.44
CA ILE A 248 5.91 6.36 -17.34
C ILE A 248 6.90 5.52 -18.13
N VAL A 249 7.17 5.91 -19.37
CA VAL A 249 8.10 5.21 -20.27
C VAL A 249 9.50 5.15 -19.66
N ASN A 250 10.02 6.27 -19.16
CA ASN A 250 11.32 6.32 -18.50
C ASN A 250 11.36 5.54 -17.19
N PHE A 251 10.26 5.59 -16.42
CA PHE A 251 10.19 4.93 -15.12
C PHE A 251 10.15 3.40 -15.23
N LEU A 252 9.46 2.88 -16.25
CA LEU A 252 9.29 1.43 -16.48
C LEU A 252 10.19 0.87 -17.57
N ASP A 253 11.06 1.69 -18.18
CA ASP A 253 11.90 1.31 -19.32
C ASP A 253 11.10 0.70 -20.49
N LEU A 254 10.02 1.41 -20.88
CA LEU A 254 9.15 1.00 -21.99
C LEU A 254 9.61 1.62 -23.31
N ALA A 255 9.24 0.99 -24.42
CA ALA A 255 9.52 1.49 -25.77
C ALA A 255 8.25 1.40 -26.65
N PRO A 256 7.19 2.22 -26.37
CA PRO A 256 5.98 2.20 -27.18
C PRO A 256 6.25 2.78 -28.57
N ASP A 257 5.53 2.27 -29.57
CA ASP A 257 5.55 2.83 -30.92
C ASP A 257 4.92 4.23 -30.94
N GLU A 258 5.53 5.18 -31.66
CA GLU A 258 5.06 6.57 -31.72
C GLU A 258 3.65 6.70 -32.32
N ALA A 259 3.32 5.92 -33.35
CA ALA A 259 1.99 5.93 -33.95
C ALA A 259 0.92 5.41 -32.96
N GLN A 260 1.28 4.39 -32.18
CA GLN A 260 0.44 3.89 -31.10
C GLN A 260 0.24 4.94 -30.00
N VAL A 261 1.27 5.68 -29.62
CA VAL A 261 1.17 6.77 -28.63
C VAL A 261 0.21 7.85 -29.11
N LEU A 262 0.29 8.28 -30.37
CA LEU A 262 -0.61 9.29 -30.94
C LEU A 262 -2.07 8.81 -30.94
N TYR A 263 -2.30 7.55 -31.32
CA TYR A 263 -3.62 6.94 -31.28
C TYR A 263 -4.20 6.90 -29.86
N LEU A 264 -3.39 6.49 -28.86
CA LEU A 264 -3.80 6.43 -27.47
C LEU A 264 -4.16 7.81 -26.90
N LEU A 265 -3.41 8.87 -27.28
CA LEU A 265 -3.69 10.23 -26.87
C LEU A 265 -5.01 10.74 -27.49
N ASP A 266 -5.28 10.41 -28.74
CA ASP A 266 -6.55 10.76 -29.40
C ASP A 266 -7.73 10.05 -28.75
N GLU A 267 -7.58 8.75 -28.49
CA GLU A 267 -8.59 7.95 -27.80
C GLU A 267 -8.84 8.47 -26.37
N PHE A 268 -7.79 8.80 -25.64
CA PHE A 268 -7.84 9.38 -24.30
C PHE A 268 -8.62 10.71 -24.30
N THR A 269 -8.24 11.64 -25.19
CA THR A 269 -8.87 12.95 -25.32
C THR A 269 -10.35 12.84 -25.73
N ASN A 270 -10.68 11.94 -26.66
CA ASN A 270 -12.04 11.70 -27.09
C ASN A 270 -12.91 11.08 -25.97
N SER A 271 -12.35 10.19 -25.17
CA SER A 271 -13.03 9.61 -24.01
C SER A 271 -13.39 10.66 -22.96
N LEU A 272 -12.48 11.60 -22.66
CA LEU A 272 -12.76 12.73 -21.76
C LEU A 272 -13.87 13.66 -22.29
N LYS A 273 -13.82 14.00 -23.58
CA LYS A 273 -14.87 14.82 -24.21
C LYS A 273 -16.24 14.14 -24.21
N ALA A 274 -16.30 12.83 -24.25
CA ALA A 274 -17.55 12.08 -24.17
C ALA A 274 -18.19 12.20 -22.78
N ILE A 275 -17.38 12.18 -21.70
CA ILE A 275 -17.87 12.36 -20.31
C ILE A 275 -18.47 13.76 -20.16
N SER A 276 -17.77 14.82 -20.61
CA SER A 276 -18.25 16.20 -20.49
C SER A 276 -19.63 16.37 -21.15
N LYS A 277 -19.82 15.84 -22.37
CA LYS A 277 -21.09 15.92 -23.10
C LYS A 277 -22.23 15.20 -22.38
N THR A 278 -21.95 14.12 -21.67
CA THR A 278 -22.98 13.36 -20.93
C THR A 278 -23.40 14.13 -19.68
N SER A 279 -22.46 14.78 -19.01
CA SER A 279 -22.70 15.61 -17.83
C SER A 279 -23.57 16.83 -18.18
N ASP A 280 -23.28 17.52 -19.31
CA ASP A 280 -24.04 18.68 -19.76
C ASP A 280 -25.49 18.30 -20.13
N ARG A 281 -25.73 17.13 -20.75
CA ARG A 281 -27.06 16.65 -21.07
C ARG A 281 -27.90 16.35 -19.84
N ASN A 282 -27.33 15.68 -18.86
CA ASN A 282 -28.01 15.33 -17.61
C ASN A 282 -28.36 16.59 -16.80
N SER A 283 -27.53 17.62 -16.83
CA SER A 283 -27.79 18.93 -16.20
C SER A 283 -28.94 19.66 -16.90
N ALA A 284 -28.98 19.66 -18.24
CA ALA A 284 -30.04 20.30 -19.01
C ALA A 284 -31.40 19.58 -18.87
N GLU A 285 -31.42 18.25 -18.76
CA GLU A 285 -32.65 17.48 -18.52
C GLU A 285 -33.20 17.71 -17.12
N ASN A 286 -32.34 17.81 -16.10
CA ASN A 286 -32.77 18.13 -14.74
C ASN A 286 -33.33 19.54 -14.59
N ASP A 287 -32.76 20.53 -15.28
CA ASP A 287 -33.27 21.90 -15.29
C ASP A 287 -34.65 22.02 -16.00
N LEU A 288 -34.92 21.13 -16.95
CA LEU A 288 -36.22 21.05 -17.64
C LEU A 288 -37.30 20.32 -16.80
N ALA A 289 -36.88 19.41 -15.92
CA ALA A 289 -37.78 18.66 -15.04
C ALA A 289 -38.23 19.45 -13.80
N VAL A 290 -37.53 20.52 -13.45
CA VAL A 290 -37.82 21.40 -12.28
C VAL A 290 -38.66 22.63 -12.66
N ARG A 291 -38.96 22.84 -13.95
CA ARG A 291 -39.90 23.87 -14.46
C ARG A 291 -41.26 23.26 -14.74
#